data_e0958ffbd6b92f64ea4c8e746a730c8d
#
_entry.id   e0958ffbd6b92f64ea4c8e746a730c8d
#
_cell.length_a   1.000
_cell.length_b   1.000
_cell.length_c   1.000
_cell.angle_alpha   90.00
_cell.angle_beta   90.00
_cell.angle_gamma   90.00
#
_symmetry.space_group_name_H-M   'P 1'
#
loop_
_entity.id
_entity.type
_entity.pdbx_description
1 polymer ?
#
loop_
_entity_poly.entity_id
_entity_poly.type
_entity_poly.pdbx_seq_one_letter_code
_entity_poly.pdbx_strand_id
1 'polypeptide(L)'
;MSFITHFESLEDKRSHINKKHDLLDVIFLTVVAILSGAEGWKDIKQFGDSKLDWLRKFRAFKEGVPVDDTIARIISSLEPNALLTSFISWVNEIREEIGRAHV
;
A
#
# COMPACT_ATOMS: atom_id res chain seq x y z
N MET A 1 -14.71 -1.63 -5.62
CA MET A 1 -13.79 -1.74 -4.49
C MET A 1 -12.92 -0.51 -4.43
N SER A 2 -12.84 0.12 -3.29
CA SER A 2 -12.16 1.41 -3.20
C SER A 2 -11.05 1.37 -2.15
N PHE A 3 -9.89 0.89 -2.57
CA PHE A 3 -8.69 0.91 -1.75
C PHE A 3 -8.45 2.31 -1.17
N ILE A 4 -8.53 3.33 -2.02
CA ILE A 4 -8.28 4.71 -1.62
C ILE A 4 -9.20 5.14 -0.47
N THR A 5 -10.48 4.81 -0.55
CA THR A 5 -11.46 5.18 0.47
C THR A 5 -11.08 4.68 1.86
N HIS A 6 -10.50 3.48 1.94
CA HIS A 6 -10.11 2.90 3.23
C HIS A 6 -8.82 3.51 3.80
N PHE A 7 -7.97 4.05 2.96
CA PHE A 7 -6.64 4.52 3.38
C PHE A 7 -6.45 6.04 3.29
N GLU A 8 -7.36 6.77 2.67
CA GLU A 8 -7.18 8.21 2.46
C GLU A 8 -7.21 9.01 3.77
N SER A 9 -7.79 8.48 4.82
CA SER A 9 -7.84 9.16 6.13
C SER A 9 -6.53 9.07 6.90
N LEU A 10 -5.58 8.26 6.44
CA LEU A 10 -4.28 8.15 7.10
C LEU A 10 -3.49 9.44 6.90
N GLU A 11 -2.99 9.97 8.00
CA GLU A 11 -2.23 11.21 7.98
C GLU A 11 -0.82 10.97 7.46
N ASP A 12 -0.41 11.76 6.47
CA ASP A 12 0.95 11.73 5.95
C ASP A 12 1.80 12.73 6.74
N LYS A 13 2.55 12.20 7.69
CA LYS A 13 3.36 13.00 8.61
C LYS A 13 4.72 13.40 8.06
N ARG A 14 5.02 13.02 6.82
CA ARG A 14 6.31 13.32 6.22
C ARG A 14 6.45 14.82 5.98
N SER A 15 7.70 15.31 6.00
CA SER A 15 8.01 16.67 5.60
C SER A 15 7.55 16.91 4.15
N HIS A 16 7.03 18.10 3.88
CA HIS A 16 6.62 18.48 2.53
C HIS A 16 7.73 18.27 1.51
N ILE A 17 8.98 18.52 1.89
CA ILE A 17 10.14 18.40 1.01
C ILE A 17 10.44 16.93 0.68
N ASN A 18 10.09 16.00 1.56
CA ASN A 18 10.46 14.60 1.45
C ASN A 18 9.34 13.72 0.85
N LYS A 19 8.33 14.32 0.22
CA LYS A 19 7.21 13.58 -0.36
C LYS A 19 7.44 13.24 -1.84
N LYS A 20 8.60 12.69 -2.15
CA LYS A 20 8.91 12.24 -3.50
C LYS A 20 7.94 11.14 -3.94
N HIS A 21 7.67 10.20 -3.04
CA HIS A 21 6.75 9.10 -3.31
C HIS A 21 5.39 9.37 -2.65
N ASP A 22 4.32 9.14 -3.39
CA ASP A 22 2.96 9.31 -2.88
C ASP A 22 2.68 8.27 -1.80
N LEU A 23 2.10 8.72 -0.68
CA LEU A 23 1.82 7.82 0.45
C LEU A 23 0.91 6.66 0.07
N LEU A 24 -0.16 6.94 -0.68
CA LEU A 24 -1.11 5.90 -1.08
C LEU A 24 -0.48 4.89 -2.02
N ASP A 25 0.44 5.33 -2.88
CA ASP A 25 1.20 4.42 -3.73
C ASP A 25 2.02 3.44 -2.89
N VAL A 26 2.72 3.95 -1.87
CA VAL A 26 3.56 3.13 -1.00
C VAL A 26 2.72 2.16 -0.17
N ILE A 27 1.58 2.61 0.35
CA ILE A 27 0.66 1.75 1.10
C ILE A 27 0.12 0.65 0.18
N PHE A 28 -0.31 1.00 -1.01
CA PHE A 28 -0.82 0.04 -1.99
C PHE A 28 0.21 -1.03 -2.30
N LEU A 29 1.43 -0.60 -2.62
CA LEU A 29 2.56 -1.51 -2.87
C LEU A 29 2.76 -2.46 -1.70
N THR A 30 2.84 -1.93 -0.49
CA THR A 30 3.12 -2.71 0.71
C THR A 30 2.04 -3.76 0.97
N VAL A 31 0.77 -3.35 0.90
CA VAL A 31 -0.35 -4.25 1.15
C VAL A 31 -0.40 -5.37 0.11
N VAL A 32 -0.29 -5.02 -1.17
CA VAL A 32 -0.35 -6.02 -2.24
C VAL A 32 0.84 -6.98 -2.18
N ALA A 33 2.03 -6.45 -1.88
CA ALA A 33 3.23 -7.30 -1.74
C ALA A 33 3.08 -8.30 -0.60
N ILE A 34 2.58 -7.86 0.55
CA ILE A 34 2.35 -8.74 1.70
C ILE A 34 1.32 -9.81 1.36
N LEU A 35 0.24 -9.44 0.71
CA LEU A 35 -0.79 -10.40 0.28
C LEU A 35 -0.24 -11.40 -0.74
N SER A 36 0.81 -11.03 -1.45
CA SER A 36 1.48 -11.89 -2.43
C SER A 36 2.63 -12.72 -1.83
N GLY A 37 2.84 -12.62 -0.52
CA GLY A 37 3.83 -13.45 0.18
C GLY A 37 5.11 -12.74 0.61
N ALA A 38 5.21 -11.44 0.44
CA ALA A 38 6.39 -10.70 0.89
C ALA A 38 6.52 -10.77 2.42
N GLU A 39 7.73 -11.03 2.91
CA GLU A 39 7.99 -11.20 4.33
C GLU A 39 8.79 -10.07 4.96
N GLY A 40 9.33 -9.15 4.17
CA GLY A 40 10.11 -8.04 4.69
C GLY A 40 10.25 -6.94 3.67
N TRP A 41 10.92 -5.86 4.08
CA TRP A 41 11.05 -4.66 3.24
C TRP A 41 11.74 -4.92 1.91
N LYS A 42 12.74 -5.79 1.90
CA LYS A 42 13.45 -6.15 0.68
C LYS A 42 12.53 -6.90 -0.29
N ASP A 43 11.70 -7.80 0.25
CA ASP A 43 10.73 -8.54 -0.56
C ASP A 43 9.70 -7.59 -1.18
N ILE A 44 9.26 -6.58 -0.41
CA ILE A 44 8.32 -5.59 -0.91
C ILE A 44 8.95 -4.80 -2.06
N LYS A 45 10.20 -4.37 -1.90
CA LYS A 45 10.92 -3.67 -2.96
C LYS A 45 11.05 -4.55 -4.21
N GLN A 46 11.44 -5.80 -4.05
CA GLN A 46 11.55 -6.76 -5.15
C GLN A 46 10.23 -6.96 -5.87
N PHE A 47 9.16 -7.13 -5.10
CA PHE A 47 7.82 -7.26 -5.67
C PHE A 47 7.47 -6.04 -6.51
N GLY A 48 7.73 -4.84 -5.96
CA GLY A 48 7.45 -3.59 -6.65
C GLY A 48 8.20 -3.47 -7.96
N ASP A 49 9.49 -3.81 -7.95
CA ASP A 49 10.32 -3.73 -9.17
C ASP A 49 9.84 -4.68 -10.24
N SER A 50 9.46 -5.90 -9.87
CA SER A 50 9.04 -6.90 -10.85
C SER A 50 7.59 -6.68 -11.32
N LYS A 51 6.76 -5.99 -10.55
CA LYS A 51 5.34 -5.79 -10.85
C LYS A 51 4.97 -4.33 -11.11
N LEU A 52 5.95 -3.47 -11.35
CA LEU A 52 5.69 -2.04 -11.51
C LEU A 52 4.67 -1.74 -12.60
N ASP A 53 4.76 -2.41 -13.75
CA ASP A 53 3.80 -2.20 -14.84
C ASP A 53 2.38 -2.55 -14.41
N TRP A 54 2.22 -3.62 -13.66
CA TRP A 54 0.91 -4.01 -13.13
C TRP A 54 0.41 -3.02 -12.09
N LEU A 55 1.30 -2.58 -11.18
CA LEU A 55 0.96 -1.60 -10.14
C LEU A 55 0.48 -0.29 -10.76
N ARG A 56 1.09 0.12 -11.85
CA ARG A 56 0.74 1.36 -12.55
C ARG A 56 -0.65 1.35 -13.17
N LYS A 57 -1.28 0.20 -13.26
CA LYS A 57 -2.68 0.12 -13.69
C LYS A 57 -3.63 0.66 -12.63
N PHE A 58 -3.20 0.74 -11.38
CA PHE A 58 -4.02 1.15 -10.25
C PHE A 58 -3.58 2.45 -9.61
N ARG A 59 -2.28 2.70 -9.55
CA ARG A 59 -1.69 3.91 -8.98
C ARG A 59 -0.56 4.40 -9.88
N ALA A 60 -0.29 5.69 -9.82
CA ALA A 60 0.64 6.33 -10.77
C ALA A 60 2.09 5.88 -10.64
N PHE A 61 2.59 5.73 -9.42
CA PHE A 61 4.01 5.41 -9.18
C PHE A 61 4.94 6.27 -10.04
N LYS A 62 4.73 7.58 -9.99
CA LYS A 62 5.45 8.53 -10.86
C LYS A 62 6.96 8.43 -10.75
N GLU A 63 7.45 8.23 -9.53
CA GLU A 63 8.89 8.14 -9.26
C GLU A 63 9.37 6.69 -9.15
N GLY A 64 8.56 5.74 -9.61
CA GLY A 64 8.89 4.33 -9.51
C GLY A 64 8.69 3.77 -8.12
N VAL A 65 9.44 2.73 -7.80
CA VAL A 65 9.36 2.05 -6.50
C VAL A 65 10.46 2.57 -5.58
N PRO A 66 10.11 3.02 -4.35
CA PRO A 66 11.14 3.46 -3.41
C PRO A 66 12.05 2.31 -3.01
N VAL A 67 13.27 2.63 -2.56
CA VAL A 67 14.15 1.61 -2.00
C VAL A 67 13.58 1.10 -0.67
N ASP A 68 14.03 -0.08 -0.25
CA ASP A 68 13.49 -0.76 0.93
C ASP A 68 13.53 0.10 2.21
N ASP A 69 14.62 0.80 2.45
CA ASP A 69 14.74 1.68 3.63
C ASP A 69 13.71 2.81 3.58
N THR A 70 13.44 3.34 2.41
CA THR A 70 12.45 4.39 2.24
C THR A 70 11.05 3.88 2.47
N ILE A 71 10.72 2.69 1.95
CA ILE A 71 9.44 2.04 2.19
C ILE A 71 9.22 1.85 3.70
N ALA A 72 10.23 1.29 4.38
CA ALA A 72 10.17 1.05 5.81
C ALA A 72 9.93 2.34 6.59
N ARG A 73 10.64 3.41 6.23
CA ARG A 73 10.53 4.70 6.91
C ARG A 73 9.14 5.32 6.73
N ILE A 74 8.61 5.27 5.52
CA ILE A 74 7.29 5.83 5.22
C ILE A 74 6.21 5.07 5.98
N ILE A 75 6.21 3.75 5.89
CA ILE A 75 5.19 2.93 6.56
C ILE A 75 5.29 3.06 8.08
N SER A 76 6.52 3.09 8.61
CA SER A 76 6.74 3.23 10.07
C SER A 76 6.33 4.60 10.61
N SER A 77 6.17 5.61 9.74
CA SER A 77 5.71 6.93 10.15
C SER A 77 4.19 6.97 10.38
N LEU A 78 3.46 5.95 9.94
CA LEU A 78 2.02 5.90 10.08
C LEU A 78 1.63 5.45 11.49
N GLU A 79 0.44 5.89 11.93
CA GLU A 79 -0.10 5.42 13.20
C GLU A 79 -0.53 3.95 13.02
N PRO A 80 0.08 3.00 13.79
CA PRO A 80 -0.12 1.58 13.53
C PRO A 80 -1.57 1.11 13.61
N ASN A 81 -2.33 1.62 14.60
CA ASN A 81 -3.72 1.21 14.75
C ASN A 81 -4.59 1.71 13.61
N ALA A 82 -4.33 2.94 13.14
CA ALA A 82 -5.07 3.50 12.01
C ALA A 82 -4.80 2.70 10.73
N LEU A 83 -3.54 2.34 10.50
CA LEU A 83 -3.16 1.53 9.34
C LEU A 83 -3.82 0.16 9.40
N LEU A 84 -3.77 -0.50 10.55
CA LEU A 84 -4.35 -1.82 10.74
C LEU A 84 -5.87 -1.79 10.54
N THR A 85 -6.54 -0.79 11.12
CA THR A 85 -7.99 -0.63 10.97
C THR A 85 -8.38 -0.47 9.50
N SER A 86 -7.63 0.37 8.77
CA SER A 86 -7.89 0.58 7.34
C SER A 86 -7.68 -0.70 6.54
N PHE A 87 -6.63 -1.45 6.86
CA PHE A 87 -6.33 -2.71 6.19
C PHE A 87 -7.45 -3.74 6.42
N ILE A 88 -7.87 -3.90 7.67
CA ILE A 88 -8.93 -4.85 8.02
C ILE A 88 -10.24 -4.46 7.34
N SER A 89 -10.58 -3.18 7.32
CA SER A 89 -11.78 -2.69 6.66
C SER A 89 -11.77 -3.02 5.17
N TRP A 90 -10.64 -2.82 4.51
CA TRP A 90 -10.50 -3.12 3.08
C TRP A 90 -10.61 -4.63 2.81
N VAL A 91 -9.95 -5.46 3.62
CA VAL A 91 -10.01 -6.91 3.48
C VAL A 91 -11.46 -7.42 3.66
N ASN A 92 -12.18 -6.87 4.63
CA ASN A 92 -13.57 -7.24 4.86
C ASN A 92 -14.46 -6.88 3.66
N GLU A 93 -14.22 -5.73 3.04
CA GLU A 93 -14.96 -5.34 1.84
C GLU A 93 -14.72 -6.34 0.70
N ILE A 94 -13.47 -6.75 0.50
CA ILE A 94 -13.12 -7.73 -0.53
C ILE A 94 -13.83 -9.06 -0.26
N ARG A 95 -13.84 -9.50 0.99
CA ARG A 95 -14.49 -10.76 1.37
C ARG A 95 -16.00 -10.73 1.11
N GLU A 96 -16.63 -9.60 1.38
CA GLU A 96 -18.06 -9.42 1.09
C GLU A 96 -18.33 -9.49 -0.40
N GLU A 97 -17.51 -8.84 -1.21
CA GLU A 97 -17.64 -8.87 -2.66
C GLU A 97 -17.49 -10.29 -3.21
N ILE A 98 -16.50 -11.04 -2.70
CA ILE A 98 -16.28 -12.42 -3.11
C ILE A 98 -17.47 -13.28 -2.69
N GLY A 99 -17.98 -13.09 -1.48
CA GLY A 99 -19.16 -13.81 -0.99
C GLY A 99 -20.38 -13.59 -1.86
N ARG A 100 -20.61 -12.36 -2.29
CA ARG A 100 -21.70 -12.05 -3.21
C ARG A 100 -21.57 -12.71 -4.55
N ALA A 101 -20.34 -12.81 -5.04
CA ALA A 101 -20.06 -13.41 -6.34
C ALA A 101 -20.33 -14.92 -6.36
N HIS A 102 -20.35 -15.57 -5.21
CA HIS A 102 -20.56 -17.01 -5.07
C HIS A 102 -22.02 -17.39 -4.79
N VAL A 103 -22.87 -16.44 -4.68
CA VAL A 103 -24.30 -16.69 -4.37
C VAL A 103 -25.18 -17.04 -5.59
#